data_fdc7c2dcce116a1460984feed9c22140
#
_entry.id   fdc7c2dcce116a1460984feed9c22140
#
_cell.length_a   1.000
_cell.length_b   1.000
_cell.length_c   1.000
_cell.angle_alpha   90.00
_cell.angle_beta   90.00
_cell.angle_gamma   90.00
#
_symmetry.space_group_name_H-M   'P 1'
#
loop_
_entity.id
_entity.type
_entity.pdbx_description
1 polymer ?
#
loop_
_entity_poly.entity_id
_entity_poly.type
_entity_poly.pdbx_seq_one_letter_code
_entity_poly.pdbx_strand_id
1 'polypeptide(L)'
;MVSRSICVTLTLVFVAAWLSSCATSRQISSGNTNQCMNVENHGYLVAGTPLRVKACDPWRNQQWVFNNGQITGVGGFCLDVQGSTAAEGAPVLYVPCDGRPSQNWMVANNRIVGIGGKCIDIGGGEPDNLAPLILATCTGSDSQVWLVH
;
A
#
# COMPACT_ATOMS: atom_id res chain seq x y z
N MET A 1 8.39 16.47 8.48
CA MET A 1 7.62 15.20 8.50
C MET A 1 8.34 14.19 9.38
N VAL A 2 7.69 13.71 10.43
CA VAL A 2 8.31 12.74 11.35
C VAL A 2 8.06 11.35 10.78
N SER A 3 9.09 10.73 10.18
CA SER A 3 9.08 9.32 9.79
C SER A 3 8.97 8.46 11.05
N ARG A 4 7.89 7.70 11.21
CA ARG A 4 7.75 6.76 12.32
C ARG A 4 8.37 5.42 11.93
N SER A 5 9.47 5.09 12.59
CA SER A 5 10.13 3.78 12.44
C SER A 5 9.44 2.75 13.32
N ILE A 6 9.06 1.62 12.74
CA ILE A 6 8.55 0.47 13.48
C ILE A 6 9.74 -0.48 13.72
N CYS A 7 10.20 -0.53 14.97
CA CYS A 7 11.30 -1.42 15.36
C CYS A 7 10.74 -2.76 15.86
N VAL A 8 11.13 -3.83 15.19
CA VAL A 8 10.87 -5.19 15.68
C VAL A 8 12.14 -5.68 16.38
N THR A 9 12.09 -5.84 17.70
CA THR A 9 13.16 -6.45 18.48
C THR A 9 12.99 -7.97 18.49
N LEU A 10 13.89 -8.67 17.80
CA LEU A 10 14.02 -10.12 17.93
C LEU A 10 15.02 -10.40 19.04
N THR A 11 14.56 -10.93 20.17
CA THR A 11 15.43 -11.43 21.25
C THR A 11 15.91 -12.83 20.92
N LEU A 12 17.12 -12.97 20.39
CA LEU A 12 17.87 -14.22 20.36
C LEU A 12 19.15 -14.04 21.18
N VAL A 13 19.27 -14.84 22.22
CA VAL A 13 20.45 -14.91 23.09
C VAL A 13 21.56 -15.62 22.33
N PHE A 14 22.44 -14.86 21.67
CA PHE A 14 23.85 -15.18 21.41
C PHE A 14 24.56 -13.91 20.92
N VAL A 15 25.79 -13.70 21.42
CA VAL A 15 26.63 -12.52 21.18
C VAL A 15 26.93 -12.36 19.69
N ALA A 16 26.21 -11.49 19.01
CA ALA A 16 26.58 -10.90 17.72
C ALA A 16 25.71 -9.66 17.47
N ALA A 17 26.32 -8.61 16.97
CA ALA A 17 25.84 -7.29 16.67
C ALA A 17 24.30 -7.15 16.49
N TRP A 18 23.70 -6.31 17.32
CA TRP A 18 22.29 -5.89 17.25
C TRP A 18 22.06 -5.09 15.95
N LEU A 19 21.67 -5.77 14.89
CA LEU A 19 21.08 -5.12 13.73
C LEU A 19 19.59 -4.99 13.98
N SER A 20 19.18 -3.94 14.66
CA SER A 20 17.77 -3.54 14.69
C SER A 20 17.40 -3.06 13.28
N SER A 21 16.79 -3.94 12.50
CA SER A 21 16.20 -3.53 11.22
C SER A 21 14.92 -2.73 11.52
N CYS A 22 15.05 -1.41 11.56
CA CYS A 22 13.89 -0.51 11.61
C CYS A 22 13.34 -0.37 10.21
N ALA A 23 12.18 -0.97 9.94
CA ALA A 23 11.45 -0.70 8.70
C ALA A 23 10.81 0.70 8.81
N THR A 24 11.17 1.59 7.89
CA THR A 24 10.61 2.94 7.83
C THR A 24 9.25 2.88 7.14
N SER A 25 8.20 3.30 7.84
CA SER A 25 6.87 3.46 7.23
C SER A 25 6.80 4.76 6.44
N ARG A 26 6.05 4.75 5.35
CA ARG A 26 5.90 5.84 4.40
C ARG A 26 4.44 6.10 4.10
N GLN A 27 4.08 7.34 3.77
CA GLN A 27 2.79 7.65 3.16
C GLN A 27 2.86 7.51 1.65
N ILE A 28 1.74 7.13 1.06
CA ILE A 28 1.55 7.08 -0.40
C ILE A 28 0.43 8.04 -0.74
N SER A 29 0.75 9.16 -1.40
CA SER A 29 -0.23 10.15 -1.83
C SER A 29 -0.52 10.07 -3.32
N SER A 30 -1.73 10.43 -3.71
CA SER A 30 -2.14 10.55 -5.11
C SER A 30 -1.59 11.84 -5.70
N GLY A 31 -0.60 11.75 -6.58
CA GLY A 31 -0.02 12.87 -7.33
C GLY A 31 0.24 14.10 -6.45
N ASN A 32 -0.22 15.24 -6.92
CA ASN A 32 -0.09 16.51 -6.20
C ASN A 32 -1.31 16.85 -5.32
N THR A 33 -2.15 15.88 -5.04
CA THR A 33 -3.33 16.05 -4.19
C THR A 33 -3.00 15.80 -2.73
N ASN A 34 -3.86 16.24 -1.82
CA ASN A 34 -3.76 15.91 -0.40
C ASN A 34 -4.59 14.66 -0.06
N GLN A 35 -4.57 13.66 -0.97
CA GLN A 35 -5.25 12.37 -0.77
C GLN A 35 -4.22 11.26 -0.67
N CYS A 36 -4.33 10.41 0.35
CA CYS A 36 -3.43 9.32 0.62
C CYS A 36 -4.12 7.96 0.50
N MET A 37 -3.35 6.95 0.10
CA MET A 37 -3.79 5.56 0.15
C MET A 37 -4.13 5.17 1.59
N ASN A 38 -5.34 4.67 1.80
CA ASN A 38 -5.94 4.49 3.10
C ASN A 38 -6.64 3.14 3.23
N VAL A 39 -6.44 2.48 4.38
CA VAL A 39 -7.27 1.34 4.80
C VAL A 39 -8.45 1.90 5.60
N GLU A 40 -9.67 1.52 5.23
CA GLU A 40 -10.87 1.88 5.97
C GLU A 40 -10.88 1.33 7.42
N ASN A 41 -11.81 1.82 8.24
CA ASN A 41 -12.04 1.37 9.62
C ASN A 41 -10.88 1.62 10.61
N HIS A 42 -10.08 2.67 10.40
CA HIS A 42 -8.99 3.09 11.31
C HIS A 42 -7.99 1.96 11.63
N GLY A 43 -7.85 0.98 10.71
CA GLY A 43 -6.93 -0.13 10.89
C GLY A 43 -7.45 -1.27 11.76
N TYR A 44 -8.77 -1.39 11.95
CA TYR A 44 -9.35 -2.67 12.38
C TYR A 44 -9.05 -3.70 11.29
N LEU A 45 -8.33 -4.76 11.67
CA LEU A 45 -7.82 -5.76 10.74
C LEU A 45 -8.94 -6.71 10.32
N VAL A 46 -9.68 -6.30 9.30
CA VAL A 46 -10.66 -7.14 8.62
C VAL A 46 -10.09 -7.51 7.26
N ALA A 47 -9.82 -8.79 7.06
CA ALA A 47 -9.32 -9.29 5.77
C ALA A 47 -10.35 -8.99 4.66
N GLY A 48 -9.86 -8.50 3.52
CA GLY A 48 -10.70 -8.10 2.40
C GLY A 48 -11.22 -6.67 2.47
N THR A 49 -10.75 -5.86 3.43
CA THR A 49 -11.08 -4.43 3.47
C THR A 49 -10.59 -3.74 2.19
N PRO A 50 -11.46 -3.06 1.42
CA PRO A 50 -11.04 -2.30 0.25
C PRO A 50 -10.16 -1.11 0.64
N LEU A 51 -9.15 -0.84 -0.19
CA LEU A 51 -8.39 0.40 -0.09
C LEU A 51 -9.11 1.54 -0.82
N ARG A 52 -8.93 2.73 -0.27
CA ARG A 52 -9.50 3.96 -0.81
C ARG A 52 -8.50 5.10 -0.68
N VAL A 53 -8.71 6.19 -1.36
CA VAL A 53 -8.03 7.45 -1.03
C VAL A 53 -8.81 8.19 0.04
N LYS A 54 -8.10 8.91 0.90
CA LYS A 54 -8.64 9.77 1.94
C LYS A 54 -7.68 10.93 2.19
N ALA A 55 -8.19 12.06 2.67
CA ALA A 55 -7.34 13.16 3.08
C ALA A 55 -6.16 12.67 3.92
N CYS A 56 -4.96 13.11 3.57
CA CYS A 56 -3.74 12.65 4.23
C CYS A 56 -3.75 13.02 5.71
N ASP A 57 -3.49 12.06 6.57
CA ASP A 57 -3.39 12.19 8.00
C ASP A 57 -2.24 11.32 8.55
N PRO A 58 -1.77 11.53 9.80
CA PRO A 58 -0.64 10.78 10.34
C PRO A 58 -1.03 9.40 10.90
N TRP A 59 -2.26 8.94 10.71
CA TRP A 59 -2.72 7.70 11.30
C TRP A 59 -2.10 6.46 10.65
N ARG A 60 -2.07 5.35 11.40
CA ARG A 60 -1.44 4.09 10.98
C ARG A 60 -2.06 3.48 9.73
N ASN A 61 -3.32 3.73 9.47
CA ASN A 61 -4.05 3.23 8.31
C ASN A 61 -3.64 3.89 6.98
N GLN A 62 -2.71 4.84 7.02
CA GLN A 62 -2.07 5.46 5.86
C GLN A 62 -0.54 5.29 5.87
N GLN A 63 -0.02 4.38 6.70
CA GLN A 63 1.41 4.13 6.83
C GLN A 63 1.76 2.78 6.22
N TRP A 64 2.70 2.78 5.28
CA TRP A 64 3.05 1.65 4.45
C TRP A 64 4.52 1.30 4.57
N VAL A 65 4.83 0.02 4.55
CA VAL A 65 6.20 -0.52 4.53
C VAL A 65 6.40 -1.29 3.23
N PHE A 66 7.50 -1.00 2.56
CA PHE A 66 7.88 -1.68 1.33
C PHE A 66 8.94 -2.74 1.65
N ASN A 67 8.65 -3.99 1.35
CA ASN A 67 9.56 -5.10 1.62
C ASN A 67 9.42 -6.19 0.56
N ASN A 68 10.52 -6.47 -0.16
CA ASN A 68 10.63 -7.56 -1.14
C ASN A 68 9.44 -7.63 -2.12
N GLY A 69 9.02 -6.49 -2.67
CA GLY A 69 7.90 -6.41 -3.60
C GLY A 69 6.52 -6.42 -2.95
N GLN A 70 6.42 -6.57 -1.63
CA GLN A 70 5.17 -6.41 -0.91
C GLN A 70 5.02 -4.99 -0.36
N ILE A 71 3.79 -4.50 -0.32
CA ILE A 71 3.41 -3.28 0.37
C ILE A 71 2.53 -3.69 1.54
N THR A 72 3.03 -3.46 2.75
CA THR A 72 2.34 -3.84 3.98
C THR A 72 1.98 -2.61 4.80
N GLY A 73 0.92 -2.70 5.56
CA GLY A 73 0.47 -1.61 6.42
C GLY A 73 0.24 -2.07 7.86
N VAL A 74 -0.69 -1.44 8.54
CA VAL A 74 -1.05 -1.72 9.93
C VAL A 74 -1.34 -3.21 10.14
N GLY A 75 -0.75 -3.80 11.19
CA GLY A 75 -0.90 -5.23 11.51
C GLY A 75 -0.16 -6.18 10.56
N GLY A 76 0.65 -5.68 9.63
CA GLY A 76 1.45 -6.49 8.72
C GLY A 76 0.65 -7.16 7.59
N PHE A 77 -0.57 -6.70 7.31
CA PHE A 77 -1.33 -7.14 6.16
C PHE A 77 -0.78 -6.55 4.86
N CYS A 78 -1.06 -7.19 3.74
CA CYS A 78 -0.58 -6.85 2.41
C CYS A 78 -1.66 -6.18 1.55
N LEU A 79 -1.23 -5.30 0.65
CA LEU A 79 -2.01 -4.94 -0.52
C LEU A 79 -2.15 -6.16 -1.43
N ASP A 80 -3.36 -6.42 -1.89
CA ASP A 80 -3.70 -7.53 -2.78
C ASP A 80 -4.74 -7.10 -3.82
N VAL A 81 -4.89 -7.86 -4.87
CA VAL A 81 -5.96 -7.67 -5.86
C VAL A 81 -7.05 -8.69 -5.64
N GLN A 82 -8.30 -8.25 -5.56
CA GLN A 82 -9.45 -9.14 -5.39
C GLN A 82 -9.48 -10.23 -6.46
N GLY A 83 -9.66 -11.47 -6.01
CA GLY A 83 -9.69 -12.64 -6.88
C GLY A 83 -8.33 -13.06 -7.43
N SER A 84 -7.23 -12.44 -6.98
CA SER A 84 -5.85 -12.74 -7.44
C SER A 84 -5.71 -12.73 -8.97
N THR A 85 -6.40 -11.81 -9.63
CA THR A 85 -6.51 -11.71 -11.10
C THR A 85 -6.03 -10.36 -11.59
N ALA A 86 -5.62 -10.31 -12.86
CA ALA A 86 -5.31 -9.06 -13.56
C ALA A 86 -6.55 -8.43 -14.26
N ALA A 87 -7.74 -8.68 -13.73
CA ALA A 87 -8.96 -8.12 -14.29
C ALA A 87 -8.98 -6.61 -14.21
N GLU A 88 -9.47 -5.94 -15.26
CA GLU A 88 -9.68 -4.51 -15.28
C GLU A 88 -10.73 -4.09 -14.25
N GLY A 89 -10.42 -3.08 -13.44
CA GLY A 89 -11.31 -2.58 -12.40
C GLY A 89 -11.35 -3.45 -11.12
N ALA A 90 -10.52 -4.50 -11.02
CA ALA A 90 -10.47 -5.31 -9.81
C ALA A 90 -10.09 -4.48 -8.59
N PRO A 91 -10.85 -4.54 -7.48
CA PRO A 91 -10.54 -3.80 -6.26
C PRO A 91 -9.18 -4.17 -5.67
N VAL A 92 -8.46 -3.17 -5.16
CA VAL A 92 -7.29 -3.39 -4.31
C VAL A 92 -7.76 -3.54 -2.87
N LEU A 93 -7.37 -4.64 -2.24
CA LEU A 93 -7.79 -5.06 -0.92
C LEU A 93 -6.64 -5.11 0.06
N TYR A 94 -6.97 -5.14 1.34
CA TYR A 94 -6.06 -5.32 2.45
C TYR A 94 -6.29 -6.68 3.09
N VAL A 95 -5.32 -7.59 2.97
CA VAL A 95 -5.47 -9.00 3.37
C VAL A 95 -4.20 -9.54 4.06
N PRO A 96 -4.28 -10.66 4.80
CA PRO A 96 -3.08 -11.33 5.29
C PRO A 96 -2.11 -11.64 4.15
N CYS A 97 -0.82 -11.43 4.40
CA CYS A 97 0.22 -11.75 3.43
C CYS A 97 0.38 -13.27 3.31
N ASP A 98 0.34 -13.79 2.09
CA ASP A 98 0.57 -15.21 1.81
C ASP A 98 1.53 -15.46 0.64
N GLY A 99 2.10 -14.37 0.07
CA GLY A 99 3.10 -14.46 -0.99
C GLY A 99 2.57 -14.73 -2.39
N ARG A 100 1.24 -14.68 -2.59
CA ARG A 100 0.67 -14.87 -3.94
C ARG A 100 1.08 -13.75 -4.91
N PRO A 101 1.09 -14.01 -6.21
CA PRO A 101 1.54 -13.02 -7.21
C PRO A 101 0.78 -11.69 -7.17
N SER A 102 -0.50 -11.67 -6.81
CA SER A 102 -1.33 -10.47 -6.69
C SER A 102 -0.95 -9.56 -5.51
N GLN A 103 -0.05 -10.01 -4.63
CA GLN A 103 0.52 -9.23 -3.54
C GLN A 103 1.90 -8.65 -3.89
N ASN A 104 2.38 -8.87 -5.12
CA ASN A 104 3.67 -8.35 -5.56
C ASN A 104 3.47 -7.04 -6.35
N TRP A 105 4.16 -6.02 -5.91
CA TRP A 105 4.08 -4.67 -6.44
C TRP A 105 5.45 -4.12 -6.76
N MET A 106 5.56 -3.41 -7.86
CA MET A 106 6.74 -2.66 -8.24
C MET A 106 6.41 -1.17 -8.23
N VAL A 107 7.23 -0.38 -7.54
CA VAL A 107 7.11 1.08 -7.54
C VAL A 107 8.17 1.64 -8.47
N ALA A 108 7.74 2.24 -9.56
CA ALA A 108 8.62 2.82 -10.57
C ALA A 108 7.93 4.00 -11.27
N ASN A 109 8.68 5.08 -11.51
CA ASN A 109 8.20 6.26 -12.22
C ASN A 109 6.87 6.80 -11.67
N ASN A 110 6.76 6.90 -10.35
CA ASN A 110 5.55 7.34 -9.64
C ASN A 110 4.31 6.48 -9.96
N ARG A 111 4.48 5.20 -10.25
CA ARG A 111 3.42 4.22 -10.45
C ARG A 111 3.62 3.03 -9.53
N ILE A 112 2.51 2.41 -9.14
CA ILE A 112 2.52 1.15 -8.41
C ILE A 112 1.94 0.10 -9.37
N VAL A 113 2.81 -0.79 -9.82
CA VAL A 113 2.49 -1.80 -10.85
C VAL A 113 2.41 -3.17 -10.19
N GLY A 114 1.33 -3.88 -10.45
CA GLY A 114 1.06 -5.21 -9.89
C GLY A 114 0.89 -6.29 -10.95
N ILE A 115 0.10 -7.29 -10.59
CA ILE A 115 -0.18 -8.45 -11.43
C ILE A 115 -0.65 -8.05 -12.84
N GLY A 116 -0.15 -8.77 -13.84
CA GLY A 116 -0.45 -8.49 -15.25
C GLY A 116 0.15 -7.20 -15.80
N GLY A 117 1.10 -6.57 -15.10
CA GLY A 117 1.69 -5.30 -15.50
C GLY A 117 0.72 -4.11 -15.40
N LYS A 118 -0.34 -4.24 -14.60
CA LYS A 118 -1.35 -3.20 -14.41
C LYS A 118 -1.02 -2.30 -13.24
N CYS A 119 -1.55 -1.07 -13.27
CA CYS A 119 -1.33 -0.03 -12.28
C CYS A 119 -2.43 0.04 -11.24
N ILE A 120 -2.09 0.45 -10.02
CA ILE A 120 -3.09 0.95 -9.07
C ILE A 120 -3.61 2.28 -9.61
N ASP A 121 -4.93 2.38 -9.69
CA ASP A 121 -5.67 3.53 -10.19
C ASP A 121 -6.73 3.96 -9.18
N ILE A 122 -7.15 5.21 -9.26
CA ILE A 122 -8.30 5.72 -8.52
C ILE A 122 -9.56 5.44 -9.34
N GLY A 123 -10.46 4.61 -8.81
CA GLY A 123 -11.73 4.31 -9.46
C GLY A 123 -12.55 5.59 -9.66
N GLY A 124 -12.97 5.82 -10.91
CA GLY A 124 -13.62 7.07 -11.31
C GLY A 124 -12.68 8.16 -11.81
N GLY A 125 -11.35 7.97 -11.68
CA GLY A 125 -10.33 8.87 -12.22
C GLY A 125 -10.06 10.13 -11.39
N GLU A 126 -10.93 10.46 -10.44
CA GLU A 126 -10.79 11.64 -9.59
C GLU A 126 -10.45 11.25 -8.14
N PRO A 127 -9.50 11.95 -7.49
CA PRO A 127 -9.09 11.66 -6.14
C PRO A 127 -10.08 12.21 -5.09
N ASP A 128 -11.36 11.95 -5.30
CA ASP A 128 -12.40 12.30 -4.33
C ASP A 128 -12.21 11.50 -3.04
N ASN A 129 -12.56 12.13 -1.91
CA ASN A 129 -12.46 11.47 -0.62
C ASN A 129 -13.28 10.17 -0.61
N LEU A 130 -12.61 9.06 -0.25
CA LEU A 130 -13.12 7.69 -0.28
C LEU A 130 -13.28 7.05 -1.67
N ALA A 131 -12.72 7.62 -2.73
CA ALA A 131 -12.67 6.95 -4.02
C ALA A 131 -11.92 5.62 -3.91
N PRO A 132 -12.44 4.52 -4.50
CA PRO A 132 -11.83 3.19 -4.37
C PRO A 132 -10.52 3.09 -5.14
N LEU A 133 -9.60 2.26 -4.66
CA LEU A 133 -8.43 1.86 -5.42
C LEU A 133 -8.72 0.60 -6.20
N ILE A 134 -8.38 0.61 -7.46
CA ILE A 134 -8.59 -0.49 -8.40
C ILE A 134 -7.31 -0.82 -9.15
N LEU A 135 -7.27 -2.01 -9.75
CA LEU A 135 -6.26 -2.38 -10.72
C LEU A 135 -6.75 -2.00 -12.12
N ALA A 136 -5.93 -1.29 -12.89
CA ALA A 136 -6.29 -0.85 -14.23
C ALA A 136 -5.10 -0.88 -15.19
N THR A 137 -5.38 -0.90 -16.48
CA THR A 137 -4.33 -0.74 -17.51
C THR A 137 -3.58 0.55 -17.27
N CYS A 138 -2.24 0.50 -17.29
CA CYS A 138 -1.41 1.69 -17.11
C CYS A 138 -1.57 2.62 -18.31
N THR A 139 -2.16 3.79 -18.11
CA THR A 139 -2.45 4.78 -19.15
C THR A 139 -1.55 6.01 -19.07
N GLY A 140 -0.93 6.23 -17.92
CA GLY A 140 -0.19 7.45 -17.65
C GLY A 140 -1.06 8.60 -17.10
N SER A 141 -2.34 8.35 -16.80
CA SER A 141 -3.24 9.35 -16.22
C SER A 141 -2.78 9.77 -14.81
N ASP A 142 -3.23 10.95 -14.38
CA ASP A 142 -2.90 11.50 -13.07
C ASP A 142 -3.46 10.64 -11.92
N SER A 143 -4.58 9.95 -12.14
CA SER A 143 -5.19 9.01 -11.19
C SER A 143 -4.33 7.79 -10.87
N GLN A 144 -3.28 7.54 -11.67
CA GLN A 144 -2.29 6.48 -11.48
C GLN A 144 -0.95 6.97 -10.95
N VAL A 145 -0.83 8.26 -10.61
CA VAL A 145 0.40 8.85 -10.06
C VAL A 145 0.40 8.74 -8.55
N TRP A 146 1.41 8.05 -8.02
CA TRP A 146 1.59 7.81 -6.59
C TRP A 146 2.94 8.31 -6.12
N LEU A 147 2.95 9.20 -5.13
CA LEU A 147 4.16 9.73 -4.51
C LEU A 147 4.37 9.06 -3.16
N VAL A 148 5.58 8.54 -2.95
CA VAL A 148 5.99 7.88 -1.70
C VAL A 148 6.85 8.83 -0.89
N HIS A 149 6.43 9.15 0.35
CA HIS A 149 7.06 10.14 1.23
C HIS A 149 7.81 9.51 2.39
#